data_8a30d61c493c594cef9d0c6a34459b2d
#
_entry.id   8a30d61c493c594cef9d0c6a34459b2d
#
_cell.length_a   1.000
_cell.length_b   1.000
_cell.length_c   1.000
_cell.angle_alpha   90.00
_cell.angle_beta   90.00
_cell.angle_gamma   90.00
#
_symmetry.space_group_name_H-M   'P 1'
#
loop_
_entity.id
_entity.type
_entity.pdbx_description
1 polymer ?
#
loop_
_entity_poly.entity_id
_entity_poly.type
_entity_poly.pdbx_seq_one_letter_code
_entity_poly.pdbx_strand_id
1 'polypeptide(L)'
;MFIIIIAIATVVIVSLIIVIIKPVVSPKKIENIPRLIKQGKTQNAIKLAKQIIAKDQKNYLAHYYLGKAYIKENRNELAVIEYKNVNDNALFGEGINELTFRSEYSQLLLKYNQQNEALKNFLLLTKLDPQNAENFYQVGRIYEQQNRYDLALGFMQKCAMLDKKHAKAHAEIGIMLYRTKQFNEAKKEIDMAIKLSPETYTSYYYLGKILKDAKDLQGAIKSFEKAQRDPELKQKAIIEHGSCYMIAGRIDNALVDFQRAIELDKDGTQQETLYARYFLAACYEKSRKIDKAIEQWEAIYKRNKGFRDVSAKLSEYKDLQANDFLKDYLTCSNEEFPYICKNAVIKGLNLQVLSLDQKKWGCQITGVNKSDESWMAVRKQVVFIRFYRDPEPVEEAQIHESLDTMKTLNSVKAFLFSG
;
A
#
# COMPACT_ATOMS: atom_id res chain seq x y z
N MET A 1 -7.24 88.78 27.72
CA MET A 1 -8.26 88.06 26.95
C MET A 1 -7.77 87.66 25.49
N PHE A 2 -7.12 88.57 24.78
CA PHE A 2 -6.62 88.30 23.37
C PHE A 2 -5.56 87.18 23.27
N ILE A 3 -4.64 87.09 24.24
CA ILE A 3 -3.58 86.03 24.26
C ILE A 3 -4.14 84.65 24.50
N ILE A 4 -5.21 84.50 25.29
CA ILE A 4 -5.85 83.20 25.51
C ILE A 4 -6.58 82.68 24.28
N ILE A 5 -7.20 83.57 23.48
CA ILE A 5 -7.89 83.24 22.22
C ILE A 5 -6.89 82.76 21.18
N ILE A 6 -5.73 83.38 21.07
CA ILE A 6 -4.64 83.01 20.19
C ILE A 6 -4.08 81.65 20.57
N ALA A 7 -3.89 81.37 21.87
CA ALA A 7 -3.39 80.09 22.35
C ALA A 7 -4.39 78.97 22.09
N ILE A 8 -5.68 79.15 22.25
CA ILE A 8 -6.72 78.12 21.88
C ILE A 8 -6.79 77.92 20.37
N ALA A 9 -6.71 79.03 19.58
CA ALA A 9 -6.71 78.87 18.11
C ALA A 9 -5.49 78.13 17.62
N THR A 10 -4.30 78.31 18.16
CA THR A 10 -3.09 77.56 17.78
C THR A 10 -3.19 76.09 18.14
N VAL A 11 -3.75 75.75 19.35
CA VAL A 11 -3.97 74.33 19.73
C VAL A 11 -4.98 73.66 18.81
N VAL A 12 -6.05 74.32 18.40
CA VAL A 12 -7.06 73.80 17.50
C VAL A 12 -6.46 73.60 16.08
N ILE A 13 -5.68 74.56 15.59
CA ILE A 13 -5.01 74.41 14.29
C ILE A 13 -3.98 73.30 14.28
N VAL A 14 -3.18 73.15 15.36
CA VAL A 14 -2.21 72.06 15.49
C VAL A 14 -2.91 70.71 15.58
N SER A 15 -4.03 70.61 16.33
CA SER A 15 -4.81 69.36 16.40
C SER A 15 -5.46 69.03 15.06
N LEU A 16 -5.97 70.01 14.31
CA LEU A 16 -6.50 69.81 12.94
C LEU A 16 -5.40 69.35 11.97
N ILE A 17 -4.22 69.97 12.04
CA ILE A 17 -3.06 69.57 11.24
C ILE A 17 -2.63 68.13 11.55
N ILE A 18 -2.63 67.71 12.81
CA ILE A 18 -2.32 66.34 13.24
C ILE A 18 -3.38 65.37 12.72
N VAL A 19 -4.66 65.73 12.74
CA VAL A 19 -5.77 64.90 12.25
C VAL A 19 -5.72 64.76 10.72
N ILE A 20 -5.32 65.79 9.99
CA ILE A 20 -5.21 65.80 8.54
C ILE A 20 -3.92 65.08 8.07
N ILE A 21 -2.81 65.18 8.78
CA ILE A 21 -1.53 64.57 8.43
C ILE A 21 -1.48 63.05 8.77
N LYS A 22 -2.17 62.64 9.83
CA LYS A 22 -2.20 61.18 10.21
C LYS A 22 -2.65 60.23 9.10
N PRO A 23 -3.73 60.46 8.37
CA PRO A 23 -4.15 59.54 7.29
C PRO A 23 -3.28 59.59 6.03
N VAL A 24 -2.62 60.74 5.75
CA VAL A 24 -1.80 60.95 4.55
C VAL A 24 -0.44 60.22 4.61
N VAL A 25 0.06 59.97 5.81
CA VAL A 25 1.38 59.30 5.98
C VAL A 25 1.25 57.79 6.16
N SER A 26 0.09 57.28 6.54
CA SER A 26 -0.12 55.84 6.82
C SER A 26 -0.26 54.98 5.58
N PRO A 27 -1.07 55.31 4.55
CA PRO A 27 -1.28 54.43 3.36
C PRO A 27 -0.01 54.21 2.56
N LYS A 28 0.78 55.26 2.29
CA LYS A 28 2.01 55.15 1.50
C LYS A 28 3.09 54.24 2.09
N LYS A 29 3.07 54.00 3.43
CA LYS A 29 4.01 53.09 4.05
C LYS A 29 3.64 51.62 3.88
N ILE A 30 2.36 51.24 3.90
CA ILE A 30 1.90 49.89 3.70
C ILE A 30 2.15 49.41 2.28
N GLU A 31 1.90 50.26 1.27
CA GLU A 31 2.14 49.96 -0.17
C GLU A 31 3.62 49.67 -0.48
N ASN A 32 4.54 50.12 0.36
CA ASN A 32 5.97 49.82 0.19
C ASN A 32 6.30 48.35 0.58
N ILE A 33 5.51 47.70 1.48
CA ILE A 33 5.81 46.33 1.90
C ILE A 33 5.80 45.34 0.76
N PRO A 34 4.74 45.23 -0.10
CA PRO A 34 4.74 44.31 -1.22
C PRO A 34 5.83 44.62 -2.26
N ARG A 35 6.20 45.90 -2.41
CA ARG A 35 7.32 46.29 -3.27
C ARG A 35 8.65 45.76 -2.75
N LEU A 36 8.90 45.86 -1.43
CA LEU A 36 10.10 45.34 -0.80
C LEU A 36 10.17 43.81 -0.91
N ILE A 37 9.05 43.11 -0.72
CA ILE A 37 8.96 41.64 -0.91
C ILE A 37 9.30 41.26 -2.34
N LYS A 38 8.76 41.97 -3.37
CA LYS A 38 9.06 41.73 -4.79
C LYS A 38 10.54 41.96 -5.12
N GLN A 39 11.16 42.94 -4.48
CA GLN A 39 12.59 43.26 -4.65
C GLN A 39 13.53 42.32 -3.90
N GLY A 40 13.01 41.31 -3.16
CA GLY A 40 13.82 40.43 -2.33
C GLY A 40 14.33 41.04 -1.03
N LYS A 41 13.91 42.28 -0.70
CA LYS A 41 14.29 43.00 0.55
C LYS A 41 13.36 42.60 1.69
N THR A 42 13.23 41.30 1.93
CA THR A 42 12.25 40.70 2.84
C THR A 42 12.44 41.13 4.29
N GLN A 43 13.68 41.27 4.77
CA GLN A 43 13.99 41.75 6.12
C GLN A 43 13.49 43.18 6.34
N ASN A 44 13.64 44.07 5.34
CA ASN A 44 13.11 45.43 5.41
C ASN A 44 11.58 45.45 5.41
N ALA A 45 10.94 44.54 4.63
CA ALA A 45 9.50 44.37 4.61
C ALA A 45 8.99 43.94 6.01
N ILE A 46 9.65 42.95 6.65
CA ILE A 46 9.33 42.47 8.00
C ILE A 46 9.46 43.63 9.02
N LYS A 47 10.57 44.37 8.96
CA LYS A 47 10.77 45.49 9.88
C LYS A 47 9.70 46.55 9.73
N LEU A 48 9.36 46.93 8.49
CA LEU A 48 8.33 47.93 8.21
C LEU A 48 6.93 47.45 8.66
N ALA A 49 6.56 46.20 8.36
CA ALA A 49 5.28 45.61 8.78
C ALA A 49 5.15 45.61 10.31
N LYS A 50 6.18 45.14 11.02
CA LYS A 50 6.20 45.20 12.51
C LYS A 50 6.08 46.60 13.07
N GLN A 51 6.70 47.61 12.46
CA GLN A 51 6.57 48.98 12.87
C GLN A 51 5.14 49.53 12.73
N ILE A 52 4.43 49.09 11.68
CA ILE A 52 3.04 49.47 11.46
C ILE A 52 2.14 48.77 12.48
N ILE A 53 2.33 47.46 12.68
CA ILE A 53 1.56 46.69 13.66
C ILE A 53 1.77 47.19 15.09
N ALA A 54 3.00 47.61 15.44
CA ALA A 54 3.28 48.19 16.77
C ALA A 54 2.51 49.49 17.01
N LYS A 55 2.12 50.24 15.97
CA LYS A 55 1.32 51.47 16.07
C LYS A 55 -0.18 51.18 15.98
N ASP A 56 -0.55 50.19 15.22
CA ASP A 56 -1.93 49.79 14.98
C ASP A 56 -1.98 48.27 14.91
N GLN A 57 -2.30 47.62 16.01
CA GLN A 57 -2.37 46.17 16.16
C GLN A 57 -3.52 45.54 15.33
N LYS A 58 -4.51 46.34 14.92
CA LYS A 58 -5.64 45.92 14.09
C LYS A 58 -5.39 46.13 12.61
N ASN A 59 -4.18 46.47 12.22
CA ASN A 59 -3.82 46.61 10.82
C ASN A 59 -3.62 45.25 10.12
N TYR A 60 -4.72 44.60 9.79
CA TYR A 60 -4.70 43.23 9.21
C TYR A 60 -3.99 43.17 7.85
N LEU A 61 -3.98 44.27 7.09
CA LEU A 61 -3.21 44.35 5.85
C LEU A 61 -1.69 44.26 6.11
N ALA A 62 -1.22 44.86 7.20
CA ALA A 62 0.18 44.77 7.63
C ALA A 62 0.51 43.33 8.11
N HIS A 63 -0.38 42.69 8.86
CA HIS A 63 -0.28 41.25 9.25
C HIS A 63 -0.22 40.34 8.03
N TYR A 64 -1.08 40.58 7.03
CA TYR A 64 -1.07 39.81 5.79
C TYR A 64 0.28 39.91 5.06
N TYR A 65 0.80 41.11 4.86
CA TYR A 65 2.11 41.27 4.23
C TYR A 65 3.27 40.76 5.09
N LEU A 66 3.17 40.84 6.41
CA LEU A 66 4.15 40.25 7.32
C LEU A 66 4.19 38.74 7.16
N GLY A 67 3.03 38.08 7.09
CA GLY A 67 2.91 36.66 6.80
C GLY A 67 3.54 36.31 5.46
N LYS A 68 3.25 37.06 4.38
CA LYS A 68 3.90 36.89 3.07
C LYS A 68 5.42 37.03 3.13
N ALA A 69 5.92 37.99 3.89
CA ALA A 69 7.36 38.17 4.06
C ALA A 69 7.99 36.96 4.80
N TYR A 70 7.30 36.44 5.80
CA TYR A 70 7.74 35.24 6.52
C TYR A 70 7.74 33.99 5.63
N ILE A 71 6.75 33.79 4.77
CA ILE A 71 6.73 32.69 3.76
C ILE A 71 7.96 32.78 2.86
N LYS A 72 8.28 33.99 2.40
CA LYS A 72 9.44 34.22 1.53
C LYS A 72 10.78 33.90 2.20
N GLU A 73 10.86 34.06 3.53
CA GLU A 73 12.01 33.72 4.38
C GLU A 73 11.98 32.26 4.88
N ASN A 74 11.04 31.43 4.40
CA ASN A 74 10.79 30.07 4.91
C ASN A 74 10.46 29.99 6.42
N ARG A 75 10.05 31.11 7.05
CA ARG A 75 9.61 31.19 8.45
C ARG A 75 8.11 30.94 8.56
N ASN A 76 7.70 29.78 8.05
CA ASN A 76 6.28 29.49 7.80
C ASN A 76 5.45 29.40 9.09
N GLU A 77 6.04 29.00 10.24
CA GLU A 77 5.33 28.99 11.54
C GLU A 77 4.86 30.38 11.94
N LEU A 78 5.72 31.39 11.77
CA LEU A 78 5.34 32.77 12.04
C LEU A 78 4.31 33.27 11.04
N ALA A 79 4.39 32.80 9.79
CA ALA A 79 3.38 33.14 8.78
C ALA A 79 2.00 32.58 9.15
N VAL A 80 1.93 31.34 9.71
CA VAL A 80 0.66 30.77 10.21
C VAL A 80 0.02 31.64 11.26
N ILE A 81 0.81 32.16 12.21
CA ILE A 81 0.31 33.03 13.30
C ILE A 81 -0.27 34.31 12.71
N GLU A 82 0.45 34.97 11.81
CA GLU A 82 0.01 36.21 11.19
C GLU A 82 -1.24 35.99 10.31
N TYR A 83 -1.27 34.91 9.54
CA TYR A 83 -2.41 34.57 8.69
C TYR A 83 -3.63 34.14 9.53
N LYS A 84 -3.45 33.48 10.67
CA LYS A 84 -4.53 33.19 11.59
C LYS A 84 -5.18 34.47 12.12
N ASN A 85 -4.36 35.47 12.50
CA ASN A 85 -4.88 36.77 12.96
C ASN A 85 -5.69 37.46 11.84
N VAL A 86 -5.22 37.40 10.58
CA VAL A 86 -5.97 37.93 9.43
C VAL A 86 -7.27 37.16 9.22
N ASN A 87 -7.21 35.82 9.25
CA ASN A 87 -8.38 34.95 9.02
C ASN A 87 -9.52 35.21 10.03
N ASP A 88 -9.14 35.43 11.29
CA ASP A 88 -10.10 35.53 12.39
C ASP A 88 -10.70 36.92 12.51
N ASN A 89 -10.04 37.97 12.01
CA ASN A 89 -10.39 39.36 12.34
C ASN A 89 -10.48 40.29 11.12
N ALA A 90 -9.91 39.98 9.96
CA ALA A 90 -9.86 40.91 8.85
C ALA A 90 -11.20 40.97 8.08
N LEU A 91 -11.54 42.16 7.62
CA LEU A 91 -12.53 42.38 6.59
C LEU A 91 -11.84 42.22 5.22
N PHE A 92 -12.29 41.25 4.44
CA PHE A 92 -11.75 41.05 3.11
C PHE A 92 -12.28 42.09 2.13
N GLY A 93 -11.50 42.40 1.09
CA GLY A 93 -11.82 43.43 0.09
C GLY A 93 -11.02 44.73 0.23
N GLU A 94 -10.58 45.11 1.44
CA GLU A 94 -9.77 46.31 1.69
C GLU A 94 -8.27 46.02 1.52
N GLY A 95 -7.84 45.71 0.30
CA GLY A 95 -6.44 45.41 -0.01
C GLY A 95 -6.01 43.95 0.21
N ILE A 96 -6.88 43.09 0.76
CA ILE A 96 -6.68 41.65 0.91
C ILE A 96 -7.69 40.92 0.03
N ASN A 97 -7.21 40.31 -1.04
CA ASN A 97 -8.05 39.45 -1.89
C ASN A 97 -8.33 38.14 -1.14
N GLU A 98 -9.59 37.86 -0.82
CA GLU A 98 -10.01 36.71 -0.03
C GLU A 98 -9.63 35.37 -0.67
N LEU A 99 -9.84 35.21 -1.98
CA LEU A 99 -9.51 33.98 -2.68
C LEU A 99 -8.01 33.65 -2.58
N THR A 100 -7.18 34.66 -2.87
CA THR A 100 -5.72 34.50 -2.80
C THR A 100 -5.26 34.21 -1.38
N PHE A 101 -5.77 34.94 -0.40
CA PHE A 101 -5.44 34.74 1.00
C PHE A 101 -5.81 33.32 1.48
N ARG A 102 -7.07 32.89 1.26
CA ARG A 102 -7.54 31.59 1.69
C ARG A 102 -6.79 30.43 1.03
N SER A 103 -6.45 30.58 -0.26
CA SER A 103 -5.63 29.60 -0.99
C SER A 103 -4.24 29.46 -0.36
N GLU A 104 -3.54 30.58 -0.13
CA GLU A 104 -2.21 30.59 0.48
C GLU A 104 -2.26 30.04 1.91
N TYR A 105 -3.25 30.45 2.69
CA TYR A 105 -3.41 30.03 4.09
C TYR A 105 -3.73 28.55 4.21
N SER A 106 -4.66 28.04 3.38
CA SER A 106 -5.02 26.62 3.38
C SER A 106 -3.83 25.71 3.07
N GLN A 107 -3.02 26.08 2.06
CA GLN A 107 -1.81 25.32 1.74
C GLN A 107 -0.77 25.37 2.85
N LEU A 108 -0.62 26.51 3.50
CA LEU A 108 0.26 26.66 4.65
C LEU A 108 -0.20 25.78 5.83
N LEU A 109 -1.51 25.75 6.11
CA LEU A 109 -2.10 24.90 7.14
C LEU A 109 -1.88 23.41 6.88
N LEU A 110 -2.01 22.95 5.63
CA LEU A 110 -1.71 21.56 5.23
C LEU A 110 -0.24 21.21 5.51
N LYS A 111 0.68 22.12 5.20
CA LYS A 111 2.11 21.92 5.46
C LYS A 111 2.42 21.71 6.95
N TYR A 112 1.62 22.29 7.84
CA TYR A 112 1.74 22.16 9.30
C TYR A 112 0.74 21.16 9.90
N ASN A 113 0.18 20.28 9.09
CA ASN A 113 -0.76 19.24 9.51
C ASN A 113 -2.01 19.77 10.26
N GLN A 114 -2.38 21.05 10.02
CA GLN A 114 -3.59 21.66 10.57
C GLN A 114 -4.79 21.40 9.65
N GLN A 115 -5.10 20.12 9.44
CA GLN A 115 -6.06 19.66 8.43
C GLN A 115 -7.48 20.20 8.64
N ASN A 116 -7.95 20.32 9.87
CA ASN A 116 -9.32 20.80 10.15
C ASN A 116 -9.51 22.28 9.77
N GLU A 117 -8.52 23.12 10.05
CA GLU A 117 -8.57 24.53 9.65
C GLU A 117 -8.37 24.69 8.13
N ALA A 118 -7.50 23.89 7.53
CA ALA A 118 -7.35 23.85 6.08
C ALA A 118 -8.67 23.45 5.40
N LEU A 119 -9.36 22.43 5.92
CA LEU A 119 -10.66 21.99 5.39
C LEU A 119 -11.71 23.10 5.42
N LYS A 120 -11.81 23.84 6.54
CA LYS A 120 -12.75 24.98 6.63
C LYS A 120 -12.48 26.02 5.54
N ASN A 121 -11.23 26.36 5.32
CA ASN A 121 -10.84 27.35 4.30
C ASN A 121 -11.04 26.83 2.89
N PHE A 122 -10.72 25.56 2.60
CA PHE A 122 -10.99 24.96 1.27
C PHE A 122 -12.49 24.85 0.99
N LEU A 123 -13.31 24.51 1.99
CA LEU A 123 -14.77 24.51 1.82
C LEU A 123 -15.32 25.93 1.53
N LEU A 124 -14.73 26.98 2.10
CA LEU A 124 -15.06 28.35 1.72
C LEU A 124 -14.62 28.65 0.29
N LEU A 125 -13.42 28.21 -0.11
CA LEU A 125 -12.92 28.36 -1.48
C LEU A 125 -13.82 27.68 -2.52
N THR A 126 -14.40 26.49 -2.22
CA THR A 126 -15.36 25.84 -3.14
C THR A 126 -16.64 26.65 -3.33
N LYS A 127 -17.00 27.53 -2.38
CA LYS A 127 -18.16 28.43 -2.49
C LYS A 127 -17.80 29.74 -3.19
N LEU A 128 -16.62 30.28 -2.92
CA LEU A 128 -16.16 31.54 -3.49
C LEU A 128 -15.70 31.40 -4.96
N ASP A 129 -15.12 30.24 -5.29
CA ASP A 129 -14.68 29.91 -6.64
C ASP A 129 -15.14 28.49 -7.02
N PRO A 130 -16.44 28.34 -7.38
CA PRO A 130 -17.03 27.03 -7.62
C PRO A 130 -16.59 26.36 -8.92
N GLN A 131 -15.83 27.03 -9.77
CA GLN A 131 -15.28 26.47 -11.01
C GLN A 131 -13.85 25.94 -10.85
N ASN A 132 -13.23 26.17 -9.73
CA ASN A 132 -11.87 25.75 -9.45
C ASN A 132 -11.83 24.30 -8.97
N ALA A 133 -11.50 23.39 -9.88
CA ALA A 133 -11.44 21.95 -9.62
C ALA A 133 -10.45 21.60 -8.47
N GLU A 134 -9.32 22.32 -8.37
CA GLU A 134 -8.29 22.06 -7.36
C GLU A 134 -8.82 22.23 -5.94
N ASN A 135 -9.74 23.20 -5.69
CA ASN A 135 -10.33 23.38 -4.36
C ASN A 135 -11.13 22.14 -3.93
N PHE A 136 -11.90 21.55 -4.84
CA PHE A 136 -12.65 20.31 -4.60
C PHE A 136 -11.71 19.11 -4.39
N TYR A 137 -10.63 19.03 -5.16
CA TYR A 137 -9.61 18.00 -4.99
C TYR A 137 -9.00 18.05 -3.58
N GLN A 138 -8.62 19.24 -3.11
CA GLN A 138 -8.02 19.39 -1.78
C GLN A 138 -8.99 19.02 -0.65
N VAL A 139 -10.27 19.41 -0.77
CA VAL A 139 -11.32 18.97 0.19
C VAL A 139 -11.44 17.45 0.19
N GLY A 140 -11.52 16.83 -0.99
CA GLY A 140 -11.59 15.38 -1.13
C GLY A 140 -10.40 14.67 -0.47
N ARG A 141 -9.18 15.14 -0.69
CA ARG A 141 -7.96 14.61 -0.07
C ARG A 141 -7.99 14.68 1.45
N ILE A 142 -8.44 15.80 2.02
CA ILE A 142 -8.52 15.94 3.48
C ILE A 142 -9.55 14.96 4.04
N TYR A 143 -10.71 14.80 3.40
CA TYR A 143 -11.71 13.82 3.83
C TYR A 143 -11.21 12.38 3.71
N GLU A 144 -10.42 12.04 2.69
CA GLU A 144 -9.79 10.73 2.56
C GLU A 144 -8.83 10.46 3.72
N GLN A 145 -7.96 11.41 4.06
CA GLN A 145 -7.05 11.31 5.20
C GLN A 145 -7.78 11.16 6.55
N GLN A 146 -9.00 11.67 6.64
CA GLN A 146 -9.90 11.49 7.79
C GLN A 146 -10.72 10.20 7.72
N ASN A 147 -10.49 9.33 6.75
CA ASN A 147 -11.23 8.10 6.47
C ASN A 147 -12.74 8.32 6.17
N ARG A 148 -13.12 9.52 5.76
CA ARG A 148 -14.51 9.87 5.36
C ARG A 148 -14.68 9.67 3.85
N TYR A 149 -14.61 8.43 3.42
CA TYR A 149 -14.51 8.05 2.00
C TYR A 149 -15.70 8.49 1.15
N ASP A 150 -16.92 8.46 1.68
CA ASP A 150 -18.11 8.89 0.93
C ASP A 150 -18.04 10.37 0.55
N LEU A 151 -17.65 11.22 1.50
CA LEU A 151 -17.46 12.65 1.24
C LEU A 151 -16.27 12.89 0.30
N ALA A 152 -15.16 12.18 0.53
CA ALA A 152 -13.98 12.28 -0.31
C ALA A 152 -14.34 11.97 -1.78
N LEU A 153 -15.05 10.87 -2.03
CA LEU A 153 -15.48 10.47 -3.36
C LEU A 153 -16.35 11.55 -4.03
N GLY A 154 -17.33 12.10 -3.31
CA GLY A 154 -18.20 13.15 -3.87
C GLY A 154 -17.44 14.41 -4.28
N PHE A 155 -16.48 14.87 -3.48
CA PHE A 155 -15.65 16.02 -3.81
C PHE A 155 -14.66 15.72 -4.94
N MET A 156 -14.06 14.53 -5.00
CA MET A 156 -13.18 14.11 -6.10
C MET A 156 -13.95 13.99 -7.41
N GLN A 157 -15.16 13.44 -7.41
CA GLN A 157 -16.05 13.40 -8.58
C GLN A 157 -16.39 14.80 -9.07
N LYS A 158 -16.69 15.75 -8.16
CA LYS A 158 -16.93 17.14 -8.54
C LYS A 158 -15.71 17.77 -9.18
N CYS A 159 -14.51 17.48 -8.65
CA CYS A 159 -13.25 17.90 -9.27
C CYS A 159 -13.12 17.35 -10.70
N ALA A 160 -13.30 16.05 -10.91
CA ALA A 160 -13.20 15.42 -12.23
C ALA A 160 -14.28 15.89 -13.22
N MET A 161 -15.45 16.30 -12.73
CA MET A 161 -16.50 16.93 -13.56
C MET A 161 -16.09 18.32 -14.06
N LEU A 162 -15.44 19.12 -13.20
CA LEU A 162 -14.95 20.46 -13.54
C LEU A 162 -13.71 20.42 -14.43
N ASP A 163 -12.78 19.53 -14.11
CA ASP A 163 -11.57 19.29 -14.91
C ASP A 163 -11.44 17.80 -15.25
N LYS A 164 -11.89 17.44 -16.45
CA LYS A 164 -11.82 16.07 -16.99
C LYS A 164 -10.39 15.57 -17.22
N LYS A 165 -9.39 16.47 -17.13
CA LYS A 165 -7.97 16.13 -17.28
C LYS A 165 -7.23 16.07 -15.95
N HIS A 166 -7.92 16.14 -14.84
CA HIS A 166 -7.30 16.10 -13.53
C HIS A 166 -6.90 14.66 -13.14
N ALA A 167 -5.72 14.24 -13.61
CA ALA A 167 -5.22 12.86 -13.46
C ALA A 167 -5.25 12.35 -12.01
N LYS A 168 -4.88 13.19 -11.04
CA LYS A 168 -4.87 12.82 -9.63
C LYS A 168 -6.27 12.53 -9.09
N ALA A 169 -7.29 13.31 -9.51
CA ALA A 169 -8.67 13.06 -9.07
C ALA A 169 -9.17 11.71 -9.62
N HIS A 170 -8.93 11.41 -10.90
CA HIS A 170 -9.26 10.11 -11.49
C HIS A 170 -8.54 8.96 -10.76
N ALA A 171 -7.26 9.11 -10.41
CA ALA A 171 -6.52 8.10 -9.66
C ALA A 171 -7.17 7.82 -8.28
N GLU A 172 -7.45 8.87 -7.50
CA GLU A 172 -8.06 8.73 -6.17
C GLU A 172 -9.49 8.17 -6.23
N ILE A 173 -10.30 8.61 -7.19
CA ILE A 173 -11.63 8.03 -7.43
C ILE A 173 -11.50 6.53 -7.70
N GLY A 174 -10.61 6.14 -8.60
CA GLY A 174 -10.38 4.74 -8.94
C GLY A 174 -9.93 3.89 -7.74
N ILE A 175 -9.06 4.44 -6.89
CA ILE A 175 -8.62 3.77 -5.65
C ILE A 175 -9.78 3.59 -4.67
N MET A 176 -10.61 4.63 -4.47
CA MET A 176 -11.77 4.54 -3.58
C MET A 176 -12.80 3.54 -4.10
N LEU A 177 -13.09 3.53 -5.39
CA LEU A 177 -13.96 2.56 -6.04
C LEU A 177 -13.43 1.13 -5.92
N TYR A 178 -12.11 0.93 -6.02
CA TYR A 178 -11.49 -0.38 -5.77
C TYR A 178 -11.72 -0.85 -4.33
N ARG A 179 -11.53 0.03 -3.34
CA ARG A 179 -11.75 -0.29 -1.92
C ARG A 179 -13.21 -0.66 -1.61
N THR A 180 -14.15 -0.07 -2.35
CA THR A 180 -15.60 -0.39 -2.26
C THR A 180 -16.03 -1.52 -3.18
N LYS A 181 -15.08 -2.23 -3.80
CA LYS A 181 -15.29 -3.39 -4.70
C LYS A 181 -16.06 -3.07 -5.99
N GLN A 182 -16.10 -1.83 -6.40
CA GLN A 182 -16.66 -1.38 -7.68
C GLN A 182 -15.58 -1.47 -8.77
N PHE A 183 -15.16 -2.70 -9.09
CA PHE A 183 -13.94 -2.94 -9.89
C PHE A 183 -14.02 -2.43 -11.33
N ASN A 184 -15.19 -2.47 -11.97
CA ASN A 184 -15.35 -2.02 -13.35
C ASN A 184 -15.22 -0.50 -13.47
N GLU A 185 -15.86 0.24 -12.56
CA GLU A 185 -15.77 1.69 -12.48
C GLU A 185 -14.37 2.12 -12.04
N ALA A 186 -13.79 1.43 -11.05
CA ALA A 186 -12.43 1.66 -10.61
C ALA A 186 -11.42 1.56 -11.77
N LYS A 187 -11.56 0.51 -12.60
CA LYS A 187 -10.69 0.32 -13.76
C LYS A 187 -10.78 1.48 -14.74
N LYS A 188 -11.99 1.95 -15.06
CA LYS A 188 -12.19 3.08 -15.99
C LYS A 188 -11.49 4.35 -15.50
N GLU A 189 -11.64 4.67 -14.22
CA GLU A 189 -11.03 5.84 -13.61
C GLU A 189 -9.50 5.73 -13.55
N ILE A 190 -8.98 4.57 -13.20
CA ILE A 190 -7.54 4.29 -13.17
C ILE A 190 -6.93 4.33 -14.58
N ASP A 191 -7.58 3.74 -15.58
CA ASP A 191 -7.15 3.81 -16.97
C ASP A 191 -7.11 5.26 -17.48
N MET A 192 -8.09 6.09 -17.07
CA MET A 192 -8.10 7.53 -17.39
C MET A 192 -6.92 8.23 -16.70
N ALA A 193 -6.68 7.98 -15.42
CA ALA A 193 -5.53 8.55 -14.70
C ALA A 193 -4.21 8.22 -15.37
N ILE A 194 -4.00 6.97 -15.75
CA ILE A 194 -2.80 6.50 -16.47
C ILE A 194 -2.66 7.17 -17.83
N LYS A 195 -3.76 7.32 -18.57
CA LYS A 195 -3.76 7.99 -19.87
C LYS A 195 -3.35 9.46 -19.75
N LEU A 196 -3.82 10.15 -18.71
CA LEU A 196 -3.54 11.56 -18.46
C LEU A 196 -2.13 11.80 -17.90
N SER A 197 -1.67 10.88 -17.03
CA SER A 197 -0.36 10.93 -16.38
C SER A 197 0.25 9.53 -16.30
N PRO A 198 1.03 9.10 -17.30
CA PRO A 198 1.64 7.76 -17.34
C PRO A 198 2.62 7.47 -16.22
N GLU A 199 3.03 8.46 -15.45
CA GLU A 199 3.95 8.32 -14.32
C GLU A 199 3.22 8.17 -12.97
N THR A 200 1.90 8.00 -12.98
CA THR A 200 1.13 7.73 -11.77
C THR A 200 1.26 6.25 -11.38
N TYR A 201 2.39 5.89 -10.80
CA TYR A 201 2.73 4.48 -10.48
C TYR A 201 1.75 3.83 -9.51
N THR A 202 1.16 4.60 -8.59
CA THR A 202 0.08 4.14 -7.72
C THR A 202 -1.12 3.61 -8.51
N SER A 203 -1.49 4.26 -9.63
CA SER A 203 -2.57 3.80 -10.50
C SER A 203 -2.26 2.44 -11.12
N TYR A 204 -1.01 2.19 -11.54
CA TYR A 204 -0.60 0.87 -12.03
C TYR A 204 -0.67 -0.21 -10.94
N TYR A 205 -0.35 0.12 -9.69
CA TYR A 205 -0.47 -0.81 -8.59
C TYR A 205 -1.93 -1.28 -8.43
N TYR A 206 -2.87 -0.36 -8.39
CA TYR A 206 -4.30 -0.70 -8.27
C TYR A 206 -4.86 -1.34 -9.53
N LEU A 207 -4.41 -0.95 -10.73
CA LEU A 207 -4.74 -1.64 -11.98
C LEU A 207 -4.29 -3.10 -11.92
N GLY A 208 -3.08 -3.37 -11.46
CA GLY A 208 -2.55 -4.71 -11.26
C GLY A 208 -3.42 -5.53 -10.31
N LYS A 209 -3.89 -4.94 -9.21
CA LYS A 209 -4.81 -5.62 -8.27
C LYS A 209 -6.16 -5.95 -8.91
N ILE A 210 -6.75 -5.01 -9.63
CA ILE A 210 -8.03 -5.23 -10.34
C ILE A 210 -7.88 -6.35 -11.37
N LEU A 211 -6.81 -6.35 -12.17
CA LEU A 211 -6.55 -7.35 -13.19
C LEU A 211 -6.27 -8.74 -12.59
N LYS A 212 -5.56 -8.79 -11.47
CA LYS A 212 -5.33 -10.02 -10.71
C LYS A 212 -6.64 -10.62 -10.20
N ASP A 213 -7.51 -9.80 -9.61
CA ASP A 213 -8.84 -10.23 -9.13
C ASP A 213 -9.72 -10.71 -10.30
N ALA A 214 -9.59 -10.09 -11.48
CA ALA A 214 -10.24 -10.49 -12.72
C ALA A 214 -9.58 -11.69 -13.42
N LYS A 215 -8.55 -12.32 -12.82
CA LYS A 215 -7.77 -13.45 -13.40
C LYS A 215 -6.94 -13.09 -14.65
N ASP A 216 -6.83 -11.82 -15.03
CA ASP A 216 -5.88 -11.38 -16.06
C ASP A 216 -4.48 -11.23 -15.43
N LEU A 217 -3.82 -12.39 -15.25
CA LEU A 217 -2.51 -12.42 -14.60
C LEU A 217 -1.42 -11.77 -15.46
N GLN A 218 -1.54 -11.78 -16.79
CA GLN A 218 -0.55 -11.16 -17.68
C GLN A 218 -0.63 -9.62 -17.62
N GLY A 219 -1.83 -9.07 -17.65
CA GLY A 219 -2.07 -7.65 -17.46
C GLY A 219 -1.64 -7.18 -16.07
N ALA A 220 -1.93 -7.99 -15.04
CA ALA A 220 -1.52 -7.71 -13.66
C ALA A 220 0.01 -7.63 -13.51
N ILE A 221 0.74 -8.60 -14.04
CA ILE A 221 2.21 -8.66 -14.05
C ILE A 221 2.79 -7.38 -14.65
N LYS A 222 2.35 -7.00 -15.87
CA LYS A 222 2.83 -5.78 -16.54
C LYS A 222 2.52 -4.50 -15.72
N SER A 223 1.39 -4.48 -15.05
CA SER A 223 0.98 -3.33 -14.22
C SER A 223 1.84 -3.23 -12.96
N PHE A 224 2.06 -4.34 -12.25
CA PHE A 224 2.94 -4.36 -11.09
C PHE A 224 4.40 -4.07 -11.44
N GLU A 225 4.89 -4.50 -12.60
CA GLU A 225 6.23 -4.15 -13.09
C GLU A 225 6.41 -2.62 -13.19
N LYS A 226 5.41 -1.92 -13.75
CA LYS A 226 5.43 -0.44 -13.79
C LYS A 226 5.33 0.19 -12.40
N ALA A 227 4.49 -0.37 -11.52
CA ALA A 227 4.32 0.11 -10.15
C ALA A 227 5.61 0.01 -9.31
N GLN A 228 6.53 -0.90 -9.62
CA GLN A 228 7.82 -1.03 -8.95
C GLN A 228 8.74 0.20 -9.09
N ARG A 229 8.41 1.13 -9.99
CA ARG A 229 9.16 2.39 -10.15
C ARG A 229 8.90 3.38 -9.02
N ASP A 230 7.80 3.24 -8.30
CA ASP A 230 7.51 4.01 -7.10
C ASP A 230 8.28 3.45 -5.91
N PRO A 231 9.19 4.22 -5.29
CA PRO A 231 9.99 3.74 -4.15
C PRO A 231 9.14 3.27 -2.96
N GLU A 232 8.02 3.94 -2.67
CA GLU A 232 7.14 3.61 -1.54
C GLU A 232 6.29 2.36 -1.80
N LEU A 233 6.00 2.07 -3.06
CA LEU A 233 5.21 0.90 -3.46
C LEU A 233 6.06 -0.27 -3.94
N LYS A 234 7.36 -0.07 -4.15
CA LYS A 234 8.26 -1.03 -4.80
C LYS A 234 8.17 -2.41 -4.19
N GLN A 235 8.31 -2.53 -2.88
CA GLN A 235 8.25 -3.82 -2.20
C GLN A 235 6.87 -4.49 -2.35
N LYS A 236 5.79 -3.74 -2.13
CA LYS A 236 4.41 -4.21 -2.31
C LYS A 236 4.15 -4.69 -3.74
N ALA A 237 4.61 -3.92 -4.71
CA ALA A 237 4.43 -4.24 -6.13
C ALA A 237 5.21 -5.50 -6.53
N ILE A 238 6.42 -5.71 -6.01
CA ILE A 238 7.20 -6.94 -6.23
C ILE A 238 6.49 -8.15 -5.62
N ILE A 239 5.94 -8.04 -4.42
CA ILE A 239 5.20 -9.12 -3.76
C ILE A 239 3.96 -9.51 -4.57
N GLU A 240 3.18 -8.52 -5.02
CA GLU A 240 2.00 -8.77 -5.85
C GLU A 240 2.37 -9.36 -7.23
N HIS A 241 3.47 -8.92 -7.81
CA HIS A 241 4.03 -9.45 -9.05
C HIS A 241 4.42 -10.93 -8.90
N GLY A 242 5.18 -11.27 -7.86
CA GLY A 242 5.51 -12.66 -7.51
C GLY A 242 4.29 -13.51 -7.21
N SER A 243 3.28 -12.93 -6.55
CA SER A 243 1.99 -13.59 -6.30
C SER A 243 1.27 -13.96 -7.60
N CYS A 244 1.33 -13.11 -8.63
CA CYS A 244 0.77 -13.43 -9.96
C CYS A 244 1.51 -14.59 -10.59
N TYR A 245 2.84 -14.65 -10.50
CA TYR A 245 3.62 -15.78 -10.99
C TYR A 245 3.29 -17.08 -10.23
N MET A 246 3.15 -17.01 -8.91
CA MET A 246 2.78 -18.16 -8.10
C MET A 246 1.39 -18.72 -8.50
N ILE A 247 0.41 -17.85 -8.74
CA ILE A 247 -0.93 -18.23 -9.21
C ILE A 247 -0.85 -18.83 -10.62
N ALA A 248 0.02 -18.30 -11.49
CA ALA A 248 0.25 -18.83 -12.84
C ALA A 248 1.08 -20.14 -12.89
N GLY A 249 1.47 -20.69 -11.73
CA GLY A 249 2.30 -21.90 -11.64
C GLY A 249 3.78 -21.68 -11.99
N ARG A 250 4.21 -20.42 -12.20
CA ARG A 250 5.61 -20.08 -12.52
C ARG A 250 6.41 -19.86 -11.24
N ILE A 251 6.65 -20.96 -10.52
CA ILE A 251 7.20 -20.91 -9.15
C ILE A 251 8.61 -20.30 -9.12
N ASP A 252 9.47 -20.60 -10.10
CA ASP A 252 10.83 -20.04 -10.13
C ASP A 252 10.85 -18.52 -10.25
N ASN A 253 9.96 -17.95 -11.06
CA ASN A 253 9.82 -16.49 -11.16
C ASN A 253 9.31 -15.88 -9.85
N ALA A 254 8.35 -16.55 -9.20
CA ALA A 254 7.83 -16.12 -7.91
C ALA A 254 8.90 -16.13 -6.81
N LEU A 255 9.75 -17.18 -6.76
CA LEU A 255 10.87 -17.29 -5.83
C LEU A 255 11.82 -16.07 -5.94
N VAL A 256 12.19 -15.69 -7.17
CA VAL A 256 13.07 -14.56 -7.44
C VAL A 256 12.44 -13.25 -6.90
N ASP A 257 11.16 -13.03 -7.19
CA ASP A 257 10.48 -11.81 -6.74
C ASP A 257 10.38 -11.74 -5.22
N PHE A 258 9.98 -12.81 -4.54
CA PHE A 258 9.86 -12.79 -3.09
C PHE A 258 11.22 -12.63 -2.40
N GLN A 259 12.29 -13.24 -2.91
CA GLN A 259 13.64 -13.02 -2.41
C GLN A 259 14.05 -11.55 -2.57
N ARG A 260 13.82 -10.97 -3.75
CA ARG A 260 14.10 -9.57 -4.04
C ARG A 260 13.29 -8.60 -3.14
N ALA A 261 12.04 -8.95 -2.83
CA ALA A 261 11.22 -8.17 -1.90
C ALA A 261 11.78 -8.19 -0.48
N ILE A 262 12.33 -9.32 -0.02
CA ILE A 262 12.97 -9.46 1.29
C ILE A 262 14.27 -8.64 1.35
N GLU A 263 15.05 -8.63 0.28
CA GLU A 263 16.31 -7.88 0.20
C GLU A 263 16.13 -6.35 0.30
N LEU A 264 14.96 -5.83 -0.03
CA LEU A 264 14.65 -4.40 0.10
C LEU A 264 14.51 -3.94 1.57
N ASP A 265 14.23 -4.85 2.49
CA ASP A 265 14.11 -4.59 3.92
C ASP A 265 14.95 -5.62 4.67
N LYS A 266 16.29 -5.41 4.67
CA LYS A 266 17.26 -6.34 5.26
C LYS A 266 17.04 -6.54 6.77
N ASP A 267 16.58 -5.51 7.45
CA ASP A 267 16.31 -5.56 8.89
C ASP A 267 14.99 -6.28 9.19
N GLY A 268 14.19 -6.57 8.18
CA GLY A 268 12.90 -7.27 8.27
C GLY A 268 11.88 -6.53 9.14
N THR A 269 11.94 -5.20 9.19
CA THR A 269 11.10 -4.37 10.06
C THR A 269 9.71 -4.16 9.51
N GLN A 270 9.56 -4.23 8.19
CA GLN A 270 8.30 -3.97 7.51
C GLN A 270 7.40 -5.20 7.52
N GLN A 271 6.10 -4.96 7.62
CA GLN A 271 5.10 -6.02 7.58
C GLN A 271 5.10 -6.74 6.21
N GLU A 272 5.40 -6.03 5.16
CA GLU A 272 5.53 -6.55 3.79
C GLU A 272 6.57 -7.68 3.71
N THR A 273 7.67 -7.58 4.45
CA THR A 273 8.71 -8.61 4.49
C THR A 273 8.19 -9.93 5.08
N LEU A 274 7.28 -9.89 6.05
CA LEU A 274 6.64 -11.09 6.57
C LEU A 274 5.76 -11.77 5.51
N TYR A 275 5.03 -10.98 4.72
CA TYR A 275 4.24 -11.51 3.58
C TYR A 275 5.15 -12.10 2.51
N ALA A 276 6.25 -11.43 2.16
CA ALA A 276 7.22 -11.94 1.18
C ALA A 276 7.81 -13.29 1.63
N ARG A 277 8.23 -13.42 2.89
CA ARG A 277 8.73 -14.68 3.47
C ARG A 277 7.65 -15.77 3.49
N TYR A 278 6.42 -15.41 3.81
CA TYR A 278 5.31 -16.37 3.82
C TYR A 278 5.05 -16.96 2.43
N PHE A 279 5.00 -16.12 1.40
CA PHE A 279 4.84 -16.59 0.02
C PHE A 279 6.08 -17.32 -0.49
N LEU A 280 7.29 -16.90 -0.09
CA LEU A 280 8.53 -17.59 -0.40
C LEU A 280 8.52 -19.01 0.18
N ALA A 281 8.11 -19.17 1.44
CA ALA A 281 7.96 -20.46 2.08
C ALA A 281 6.96 -21.35 1.34
N ALA A 282 5.79 -20.80 0.96
CA ALA A 282 4.80 -21.54 0.16
C ALA A 282 5.33 -21.96 -1.21
N CYS A 283 6.19 -21.16 -1.86
CA CYS A 283 6.87 -21.56 -3.09
C CYS A 283 7.88 -22.68 -2.84
N TYR A 284 8.64 -22.64 -1.76
CA TYR A 284 9.57 -23.71 -1.39
C TYR A 284 8.84 -25.00 -1.05
N GLU A 285 7.73 -24.93 -0.32
CA GLU A 285 6.87 -26.06 -0.01
C GLU A 285 6.37 -26.75 -1.29
N LYS A 286 5.80 -25.96 -2.22
CA LYS A 286 5.38 -26.48 -3.55
C LYS A 286 6.53 -27.07 -4.38
N SER A 287 7.75 -26.56 -4.18
CA SER A 287 8.96 -27.08 -4.83
C SER A 287 9.63 -28.20 -4.03
N ARG A 288 9.01 -28.68 -2.95
CA ARG A 288 9.52 -29.74 -2.04
C ARG A 288 10.85 -29.42 -1.37
N LYS A 289 11.21 -28.15 -1.30
CA LYS A 289 12.39 -27.63 -0.58
C LYS A 289 12.00 -27.31 0.87
N ILE A 290 11.55 -28.33 1.61
CA ILE A 290 10.90 -28.17 2.93
C ILE A 290 11.82 -27.48 3.93
N ASP A 291 13.10 -27.83 3.99
CA ASP A 291 14.05 -27.16 4.90
C ASP A 291 14.07 -25.64 4.69
N LYS A 292 14.06 -25.18 3.43
CA LYS A 292 14.04 -23.75 3.10
C LYS A 292 12.70 -23.10 3.44
N ALA A 293 11.60 -23.83 3.35
CA ALA A 293 10.29 -23.34 3.78
C ALA A 293 10.27 -23.13 5.30
N ILE A 294 10.76 -24.10 6.07
CA ILE A 294 10.87 -24.04 7.53
C ILE A 294 11.72 -22.83 7.96
N GLU A 295 12.88 -22.61 7.34
CA GLU A 295 13.73 -21.44 7.63
C GLU A 295 12.95 -20.12 7.49
N GLN A 296 12.10 -19.99 6.46
CA GLN A 296 11.30 -18.77 6.28
C GLN A 296 10.19 -18.67 7.33
N TRP A 297 9.49 -19.76 7.65
CA TRP A 297 8.46 -19.77 8.70
C TRP A 297 9.05 -19.49 10.08
N GLU A 298 10.21 -20.02 10.42
CA GLU A 298 10.92 -19.71 11.68
C GLU A 298 11.29 -18.23 11.76
N ALA A 299 11.79 -17.64 10.66
CA ALA A 299 12.10 -16.23 10.60
C ALA A 299 10.85 -15.35 10.81
N ILE A 300 9.69 -15.76 10.29
CA ILE A 300 8.41 -15.09 10.55
C ILE A 300 8.01 -15.26 12.02
N TYR A 301 8.02 -16.51 12.53
CA TYR A 301 7.58 -16.85 13.89
C TYR A 301 8.40 -16.13 14.97
N LYS A 302 9.71 -16.00 14.76
CA LYS A 302 10.60 -15.25 15.65
C LYS A 302 10.17 -13.78 15.77
N ARG A 303 9.60 -13.21 14.72
CA ARG A 303 9.18 -11.82 14.68
C ARG A 303 7.73 -11.62 15.11
N ASN A 304 6.84 -12.47 14.63
CA ASN A 304 5.41 -12.43 14.92
C ASN A 304 4.86 -13.85 15.02
N LYS A 305 4.70 -14.33 16.26
CA LYS A 305 4.20 -15.69 16.55
C LYS A 305 2.77 -15.94 16.07
N GLY A 306 1.96 -14.90 15.93
CA GLY A 306 0.56 -14.99 15.48
C GLY A 306 0.37 -14.69 13.99
N PHE A 307 1.44 -14.67 13.19
CA PHE A 307 1.32 -14.37 11.77
C PHE A 307 0.70 -15.56 11.03
N ARG A 308 -0.53 -15.38 10.55
CA ARG A 308 -1.29 -16.38 9.78
C ARG A 308 -1.25 -17.78 10.43
N ASP A 309 -1.02 -18.81 9.63
CA ASP A 309 -0.94 -20.23 10.01
C ASP A 309 0.51 -20.73 10.22
N VAL A 310 1.47 -19.83 10.33
CA VAL A 310 2.91 -20.18 10.44
C VAL A 310 3.19 -21.10 11.62
N SER A 311 2.53 -20.89 12.77
CA SER A 311 2.69 -21.76 13.93
C SER A 311 2.20 -23.19 13.65
N ALA A 312 1.08 -23.32 12.92
CA ALA A 312 0.53 -24.62 12.52
C ALA A 312 1.48 -25.32 11.53
N LYS A 313 1.99 -24.56 10.53
CA LYS A 313 2.98 -25.08 9.57
C LYS A 313 4.25 -25.58 10.26
N LEU A 314 4.81 -24.82 11.19
CA LEU A 314 5.99 -25.27 11.94
C LEU A 314 5.71 -26.51 12.79
N SER A 315 4.52 -26.64 13.35
CA SER A 315 4.12 -27.84 14.10
C SER A 315 3.97 -29.05 13.18
N GLU A 316 3.32 -28.87 12.01
CA GLU A 316 3.12 -29.90 11.00
C GLU A 316 4.46 -30.50 10.52
N TYR A 317 5.46 -29.64 10.29
CA TYR A 317 6.76 -30.10 9.80
C TYR A 317 7.78 -30.43 10.89
N LYS A 318 7.43 -30.28 12.18
CA LYS A 318 8.31 -30.65 13.32
C LYS A 318 8.65 -32.13 13.33
N ASP A 319 7.65 -32.98 13.09
CA ASP A 319 7.82 -34.44 13.08
C ASP A 319 8.62 -34.86 11.84
N LEU A 320 8.52 -34.10 10.74
CA LEU A 320 9.33 -34.31 9.55
C LEU A 320 10.83 -34.07 9.81
N GLN A 321 11.18 -33.03 10.56
CA GLN A 321 12.58 -32.75 10.91
C GLN A 321 13.17 -33.83 11.84
N ALA A 322 12.33 -34.47 12.64
CA ALA A 322 12.74 -35.53 13.55
C ALA A 322 12.82 -36.92 12.88
N ASN A 323 12.29 -37.08 11.64
CA ASN A 323 12.21 -38.34 10.94
C ASN A 323 12.85 -38.27 9.56
N ASP A 324 14.12 -38.66 9.48
CA ASP A 324 14.88 -38.63 8.21
C ASP A 324 14.20 -39.41 7.08
N PHE A 325 13.53 -40.52 7.39
CA PHE A 325 12.84 -41.32 6.39
C PHE A 325 11.62 -40.59 5.78
N LEU A 326 10.82 -39.94 6.61
CA LEU A 326 9.67 -39.16 6.16
C LEU A 326 10.14 -37.93 5.38
N LYS A 327 11.25 -37.32 5.80
CA LYS A 327 11.90 -36.23 5.07
C LYS A 327 12.32 -36.67 3.69
N ASP A 328 13.05 -37.80 3.57
CA ASP A 328 13.50 -38.35 2.29
C ASP A 328 12.29 -38.67 1.38
N TYR A 329 11.23 -39.27 1.94
CA TYR A 329 9.99 -39.58 1.23
C TYR A 329 9.35 -38.33 0.57
N LEU A 330 9.30 -37.21 1.29
CA LEU A 330 8.65 -35.98 0.82
C LEU A 330 9.56 -35.12 -0.08
N THR A 331 10.90 -35.16 0.13
CA THR A 331 11.84 -34.23 -0.51
C THR A 331 12.70 -34.81 -1.62
N CYS A 332 12.81 -36.14 -1.74
CA CYS A 332 13.64 -36.80 -2.75
C CYS A 332 13.25 -36.43 -4.19
N SER A 333 14.15 -36.66 -5.14
CA SER A 333 13.90 -36.45 -6.57
C SER A 333 12.85 -37.43 -7.12
N ASN A 334 12.30 -37.14 -8.32
CA ASN A 334 11.39 -38.06 -8.97
C ASN A 334 12.05 -39.42 -9.31
N GLU A 335 13.35 -39.42 -9.52
CA GLU A 335 14.12 -40.61 -9.85
C GLU A 335 14.40 -41.48 -8.59
N GLU A 336 14.57 -40.84 -7.44
CA GLU A 336 14.83 -41.54 -6.19
C GLU A 336 13.58 -42.07 -5.50
N PHE A 337 12.42 -41.41 -5.68
CA PHE A 337 11.16 -41.77 -5.04
C PHE A 337 10.75 -43.24 -5.17
N PRO A 338 10.84 -43.88 -6.36
CA PRO A 338 10.55 -45.30 -6.51
C PRO A 338 11.44 -46.22 -5.67
N TYR A 339 12.72 -45.84 -5.47
CA TYR A 339 13.64 -46.60 -4.60
C TYR A 339 13.24 -46.53 -3.15
N ILE A 340 12.83 -45.33 -2.67
CA ILE A 340 12.35 -45.18 -1.29
C ILE A 340 11.10 -46.00 -1.07
N CYS A 341 10.11 -45.93 -1.99
CA CYS A 341 8.89 -46.74 -1.92
C CYS A 341 9.18 -48.25 -1.94
N LYS A 342 10.08 -48.69 -2.82
CA LYS A 342 10.51 -50.06 -2.88
C LYS A 342 11.16 -50.53 -1.57
N ASN A 343 12.03 -49.75 -1.00
CA ASN A 343 12.66 -50.07 0.29
C ASN A 343 11.66 -50.11 1.43
N ALA A 344 10.65 -49.21 1.45
CA ALA A 344 9.57 -49.24 2.45
C ALA A 344 8.75 -50.54 2.33
N VAL A 345 8.45 -51.02 1.13
CA VAL A 345 7.74 -52.28 0.90
C VAL A 345 8.59 -53.50 1.34
N ILE A 346 9.87 -53.53 0.97
CA ILE A 346 10.77 -54.64 1.31
C ILE A 346 11.06 -54.71 2.81
N LYS A 347 11.40 -53.58 3.43
CA LYS A 347 11.84 -53.54 4.83
C LYS A 347 10.66 -53.38 5.78
N GLY A 348 9.67 -52.57 5.45
CA GLY A 348 8.55 -52.25 6.34
C GLY A 348 7.42 -53.27 6.27
N LEU A 349 7.05 -53.72 5.09
CA LEU A 349 5.98 -54.67 4.87
C LEU A 349 6.47 -56.12 4.70
N ASN A 350 7.78 -56.34 4.63
CA ASN A 350 8.43 -57.64 4.40
C ASN A 350 7.90 -58.39 3.16
N LEU A 351 7.64 -57.65 2.09
CA LEU A 351 7.13 -58.17 0.82
C LEU A 351 8.25 -58.29 -0.23
N GLN A 352 8.12 -59.26 -1.14
CA GLN A 352 8.90 -59.33 -2.35
C GLN A 352 8.16 -58.51 -3.42
N VAL A 353 8.82 -57.52 -4.04
CA VAL A 353 8.25 -56.64 -5.06
C VAL A 353 8.18 -57.39 -6.41
N LEU A 354 6.99 -57.45 -6.98
CA LEU A 354 6.73 -58.07 -8.31
C LEU A 354 6.78 -57.02 -9.45
N SER A 355 6.10 -55.89 -9.24
CA SER A 355 6.13 -54.77 -10.18
C SER A 355 6.21 -53.44 -9.43
N LEU A 356 6.76 -52.43 -10.13
CA LEU A 356 6.84 -51.07 -9.65
C LEU A 356 6.57 -50.16 -10.86
N ASP A 357 5.48 -49.38 -10.76
CA ASP A 357 5.07 -48.41 -11.77
C ASP A 357 5.10 -46.99 -11.21
N GLN A 358 5.88 -46.13 -11.82
CA GLN A 358 5.91 -44.73 -11.48
C GLN A 358 4.76 -44.00 -12.20
N LYS A 359 4.01 -43.20 -11.47
CA LYS A 359 2.88 -42.40 -11.94
C LYS A 359 3.11 -40.92 -11.61
N LYS A 360 2.33 -40.03 -12.25
CA LYS A 360 2.42 -38.57 -11.96
C LYS A 360 2.14 -38.24 -10.51
N TRP A 361 1.26 -38.98 -9.85
CA TRP A 361 0.86 -38.79 -8.46
C TRP A 361 1.73 -39.52 -7.43
N GLY A 362 2.66 -40.41 -7.87
CA GLY A 362 3.51 -41.17 -6.97
C GLY A 362 4.00 -42.49 -7.54
N CYS A 363 3.86 -43.58 -6.77
CA CYS A 363 4.34 -44.90 -7.16
C CYS A 363 3.31 -45.99 -6.83
N GLN A 364 3.13 -46.92 -7.72
CA GLN A 364 2.30 -48.12 -7.57
C GLN A 364 3.17 -49.35 -7.53
N ILE A 365 2.99 -50.20 -6.55
CA ILE A 365 3.79 -51.42 -6.34
C ILE A 365 2.86 -52.60 -6.14
N THR A 366 3.20 -53.76 -6.75
CA THR A 366 2.63 -55.06 -6.39
C THR A 366 3.70 -55.91 -5.73
N GLY A 367 3.33 -56.64 -4.71
CA GLY A 367 4.24 -57.53 -3.98
C GLY A 367 3.55 -58.80 -3.48
N VAL A 368 4.35 -59.74 -3.01
CA VAL A 368 3.90 -61.00 -2.40
C VAL A 368 4.66 -61.22 -1.10
N ASN A 369 4.06 -61.96 -0.16
CA ASN A 369 4.74 -62.32 1.08
C ASN A 369 5.99 -63.18 0.82
N LYS A 370 7.10 -62.86 1.49
CA LYS A 370 8.34 -63.64 1.40
C LYS A 370 8.21 -65.04 1.99
N SER A 371 7.23 -65.25 2.86
CA SER A 371 6.99 -66.53 3.56
C SER A 371 6.24 -67.56 2.72
N ASP A 372 5.75 -67.19 1.51
CA ASP A 372 5.02 -68.13 0.63
C ASP A 372 5.94 -68.98 -0.27
N GLU A 373 7.18 -69.21 0.12
CA GLU A 373 8.12 -70.12 -0.52
C GLU A 373 7.91 -71.62 -0.20
N SER A 374 6.82 -72.00 0.48
CA SER A 374 6.51 -73.43 0.64
C SER A 374 5.99 -73.98 -0.67
N TRP A 375 6.62 -75.08 -1.16
CA TRP A 375 6.46 -75.73 -2.47
C TRP A 375 5.09 -76.38 -2.72
N MET A 376 4.14 -76.26 -1.79
CA MET A 376 2.75 -76.56 -2.04
C MET A 376 2.04 -75.34 -2.61
N ALA A 377 1.70 -75.43 -3.89
CA ALA A 377 1.08 -74.39 -4.73
C ALA A 377 -0.23 -73.80 -4.18
N VAL A 378 -0.12 -72.96 -3.19
CA VAL A 378 -1.17 -72.01 -2.86
C VAL A 378 -0.91 -70.75 -3.71
N ARG A 379 -1.91 -70.28 -4.45
CA ARG A 379 -1.84 -69.04 -5.26
C ARG A 379 -1.18 -67.95 -4.45
N LYS A 380 -0.01 -67.45 -4.93
CA LYS A 380 0.67 -66.31 -4.30
C LYS A 380 -0.32 -65.14 -4.15
N GLN A 381 -0.58 -64.76 -2.89
CA GLN A 381 -1.50 -63.65 -2.63
C GLN A 381 -0.82 -62.34 -2.96
N VAL A 382 -1.32 -61.67 -4.01
CA VAL A 382 -0.80 -60.37 -4.43
C VAL A 382 -1.29 -59.30 -3.47
N VAL A 383 -0.39 -58.42 -3.04
CA VAL A 383 -0.65 -57.25 -2.26
C VAL A 383 -0.43 -56.03 -3.15
N PHE A 384 -1.38 -55.13 -3.13
CA PHE A 384 -1.35 -53.89 -3.94
C PHE A 384 -1.00 -52.71 -3.01
N ILE A 385 -0.08 -51.85 -3.44
CA ILE A 385 0.44 -50.74 -2.64
C ILE A 385 0.52 -49.49 -3.50
N ARG A 386 -0.03 -48.39 -3.03
CA ARG A 386 0.12 -47.05 -3.60
C ARG A 386 0.80 -46.10 -2.64
N PHE A 387 1.75 -45.33 -3.14
CA PHE A 387 2.43 -44.26 -2.44
C PHE A 387 2.09 -42.96 -3.17
N TYR A 388 1.28 -42.13 -2.50
CA TYR A 388 0.97 -40.79 -2.95
C TYR A 388 2.05 -39.82 -2.48
N ARG A 389 2.62 -39.08 -3.42
CA ARG A 389 3.74 -38.21 -3.12
C ARG A 389 3.33 -36.88 -2.53
N ASP A 390 2.09 -36.44 -2.79
CA ASP A 390 1.56 -35.21 -2.26
C ASP A 390 1.13 -35.39 -0.79
N PRO A 391 1.42 -34.40 0.09
CA PRO A 391 1.08 -34.50 1.52
C PRO A 391 -0.42 -34.27 1.79
N GLU A 392 -1.23 -34.11 0.75
CA GLU A 392 -2.67 -33.94 0.88
C GLU A 392 -3.35 -35.27 1.24
N PRO A 393 -4.43 -35.24 2.04
CA PRO A 393 -5.19 -36.44 2.35
C PRO A 393 -5.68 -37.12 1.09
N VAL A 394 -5.65 -38.46 1.08
CA VAL A 394 -6.13 -39.26 -0.07
C VAL A 394 -7.62 -39.00 -0.26
N GLU A 395 -8.00 -38.54 -1.44
CA GLU A 395 -9.40 -38.25 -1.80
C GLU A 395 -10.21 -39.53 -1.99
N GLU A 396 -11.52 -39.46 -1.76
CA GLU A 396 -12.46 -40.58 -1.93
C GLU A 396 -12.39 -41.20 -3.34
N ALA A 397 -12.24 -40.37 -4.38
CA ALA A 397 -12.07 -40.81 -5.75
C ALA A 397 -10.83 -41.70 -5.95
N GLN A 398 -9.71 -41.36 -5.31
CA GLN A 398 -8.47 -42.11 -5.34
C GLN A 398 -8.58 -43.45 -4.59
N ILE A 399 -9.38 -43.50 -3.54
CA ILE A 399 -9.69 -44.71 -2.79
C ILE A 399 -10.50 -45.65 -3.69
N HIS A 400 -11.55 -45.17 -4.36
CA HIS A 400 -12.37 -45.94 -5.30
C HIS A 400 -11.54 -46.50 -6.46
N GLU A 401 -10.71 -45.65 -7.10
CA GLU A 401 -9.80 -46.10 -8.15
C GLU A 401 -8.83 -47.21 -7.68
N SER A 402 -8.35 -47.09 -6.44
CA SER A 402 -7.47 -48.07 -5.81
C SER A 402 -8.19 -49.38 -5.58
N LEU A 403 -9.46 -49.37 -5.14
CA LEU A 403 -10.30 -50.54 -4.98
C LEU A 403 -10.57 -51.29 -6.31
N ASP A 404 -10.82 -50.54 -7.37
CA ASP A 404 -11.04 -51.13 -8.69
C ASP A 404 -9.75 -51.74 -9.26
N THR A 405 -8.61 -51.08 -9.04
CA THR A 405 -7.30 -51.65 -9.39
C THR A 405 -7.00 -52.90 -8.59
N MET A 406 -7.34 -52.93 -7.32
CA MET A 406 -7.20 -54.11 -6.43
C MET A 406 -8.01 -55.31 -7.01
N LYS A 407 -9.25 -55.08 -7.44
CA LYS A 407 -10.10 -56.12 -8.06
C LYS A 407 -9.50 -56.70 -9.35
N THR A 408 -9.02 -55.77 -10.23
CA THR A 408 -8.40 -56.18 -11.52
C THR A 408 -7.12 -57.00 -11.34
N LEU A 409 -6.34 -56.72 -10.29
CA LEU A 409 -5.12 -57.42 -9.96
C LEU A 409 -5.35 -58.70 -9.13
N ASN A 410 -6.59 -59.05 -8.78
CA ASN A 410 -6.92 -60.10 -7.84
C ASN A 410 -6.12 -59.99 -6.51
N SER A 411 -5.91 -58.78 -6.06
CA SER A 411 -5.15 -58.50 -4.84
C SER A 411 -5.99 -58.75 -3.60
N VAL A 412 -5.40 -59.37 -2.58
CA VAL A 412 -6.08 -59.68 -1.31
C VAL A 412 -6.06 -58.50 -0.32
N LYS A 413 -5.09 -57.60 -0.47
CA LYS A 413 -4.90 -56.41 0.39
C LYS A 413 -4.41 -55.25 -0.43
N ALA A 414 -4.84 -54.06 -0.04
CA ALA A 414 -4.30 -52.80 -0.54
C ALA A 414 -3.78 -51.94 0.63
N PHE A 415 -2.64 -51.30 0.42
CA PHE A 415 -2.08 -50.29 1.30
C PHE A 415 -1.98 -48.98 0.53
N LEU A 416 -2.46 -47.90 1.13
CA LEU A 416 -2.36 -46.57 0.60
C LEU A 416 -1.53 -45.72 1.59
N PHE A 417 -0.47 -45.13 1.10
CA PHE A 417 0.42 -44.28 1.86
C PHE A 417 0.36 -42.85 1.29
N SER A 418 0.21 -41.86 2.14
CA SER A 418 0.37 -40.43 1.83
C SER A 418 1.37 -39.81 2.81
N GLY A 419 2.03 -38.72 2.42
CA GLY A 419 3.00 -38.03 3.24
C GLY A 419 2.39 -37.18 4.34
#